data_2693c0f433c40ad83930351196ab679c
#
_entry.id   2693c0f433c40ad83930351196ab679c
#
_cell.length_a   1.000
_cell.length_b   1.000
_cell.length_c   1.000
_cell.angle_alpha   90.00
_cell.angle_beta   90.00
_cell.angle_gamma   90.00
#
_symmetry.space_group_name_H-M   'P 1'
#
loop_
_entity.id
_entity.type
_entity.pdbx_description
1 polymer ?
#
loop_
_entity_poly.entity_id
_entity_poly.type
_entity_poly.pdbx_seq_one_letter_code
_entity_poly.pdbx_strand_id
1 'polypeptide(L)'
;TTIAELEDDIDEYQRLSERTFLTKDTPRKLRSIELHVSHACNLGCSYCFAGKGDYGTSPLLMTDEIAFKAVDYLVASSSENETLAIVFFGGEPMINEPLIWKTVDYSKRIYPNRNFTYSITTNGTLLNDTAVNSFKEHGFSVLISLDGTGCKHDASRPYKTGGGSFSDIDKNVRRFSESFPFGARATLTNN
;
A
#
# COMPACT_ATOMS: atom_id res chain seq x y z
N THR A 1 32.20 10.67 5.42
CA THR A 1 32.03 10.32 4.00
C THR A 1 32.39 11.54 3.18
N THR A 2 33.39 11.46 2.33
CA THR A 2 33.80 12.53 1.43
C THR A 2 32.88 12.59 0.20
N ILE A 3 32.84 13.72 -0.52
CA ILE A 3 32.06 13.87 -1.75
C ILE A 3 32.50 12.81 -2.79
N ALA A 4 33.81 12.51 -2.85
CA ALA A 4 34.34 11.48 -3.76
C ALA A 4 33.82 10.06 -3.43
N GLU A 5 33.65 9.68 -2.15
CA GLU A 5 33.08 8.40 -1.75
C GLU A 5 31.59 8.29 -2.15
N LEU A 6 30.85 9.42 -2.09
CA LEU A 6 29.46 9.46 -2.54
C LEU A 6 29.33 9.39 -4.07
N GLU A 7 30.25 9.97 -4.79
CA GLU A 7 30.28 9.87 -6.27
C GLU A 7 30.62 8.44 -6.71
N ASP A 8 31.57 7.77 -6.07
CA ASP A 8 31.89 6.37 -6.32
C ASP A 8 30.71 5.42 -6.00
N ASP A 9 29.98 5.66 -4.90
CA ASP A 9 28.77 4.90 -4.53
C ASP A 9 27.64 5.10 -5.54
N ILE A 10 27.46 6.31 -6.07
CA ILE A 10 26.46 6.62 -7.11
C ILE A 10 26.81 5.92 -8.42
N ASP A 11 28.08 5.96 -8.81
CA ASP A 11 28.57 5.31 -10.03
C ASP A 11 28.46 3.77 -9.92
N GLU A 12 28.74 3.19 -8.76
CA GLU A 12 28.55 1.75 -8.52
C GLU A 12 27.07 1.37 -8.54
N TYR A 13 26.19 2.16 -7.93
CA TYR A 13 24.74 1.96 -7.98
C TYR A 13 24.21 2.06 -9.41
N GLN A 14 24.67 3.02 -10.19
CA GLN A 14 24.30 3.16 -11.60
C GLN A 14 24.78 1.96 -12.43
N ARG A 15 26.02 1.50 -12.26
CA ARG A 15 26.55 0.30 -12.93
C ARG A 15 25.81 -0.98 -12.51
N LEU A 16 25.44 -1.12 -11.24
CA LEU A 16 24.64 -2.24 -10.74
C LEU A 16 23.22 -2.19 -11.30
N SER A 17 22.60 -1.00 -11.35
CA SER A 17 21.29 -0.81 -11.95
C SER A 17 21.30 -1.12 -13.46
N GLU A 18 22.31 -0.70 -14.19
CA GLU A 18 22.49 -1.03 -15.60
C GLU A 18 22.72 -2.53 -15.83
N ARG A 19 23.48 -3.21 -14.98
CA ARG A 19 23.75 -4.67 -15.11
C ARG A 19 22.58 -5.54 -14.67
N THR A 20 21.83 -5.10 -13.65
CA THR A 20 20.73 -5.90 -13.05
C THR A 20 19.39 -5.62 -13.72
N PHE A 21 19.21 -4.42 -14.30
CA PHE A 21 17.92 -3.96 -14.81
C PHE A 21 17.84 -3.70 -16.30
N LEU A 22 18.96 -3.69 -17.03
CA LEU A 22 18.98 -3.39 -18.47
C LEU A 22 19.68 -4.47 -19.29
N THR A 23 19.07 -5.63 -19.42
CA THR A 23 19.20 -6.34 -20.68
C THR A 23 18.25 -5.63 -21.65
N LYS A 24 18.80 -4.87 -22.58
CA LYS A 24 18.09 -3.98 -23.53
C LYS A 24 17.08 -4.68 -24.45
N ASP A 25 16.97 -6.01 -24.42
CA ASP A 25 16.33 -6.77 -25.50
C ASP A 25 15.03 -7.50 -25.14
N THR A 26 14.55 -7.38 -23.89
CA THR A 26 13.20 -7.86 -23.54
C THR A 26 12.41 -6.77 -22.86
N PRO A 27 11.34 -6.25 -23.47
CA PRO A 27 10.46 -5.31 -22.78
C PRO A 27 9.92 -6.00 -21.52
N ARG A 28 10.24 -5.44 -20.35
CA ARG A 28 9.72 -5.96 -19.08
C ARG A 28 8.22 -5.79 -19.07
N LYS A 29 7.54 -6.91 -18.93
CA LYS A 29 6.09 -6.92 -18.78
C LYS A 29 5.75 -6.76 -17.32
N LEU A 30 5.11 -5.65 -16.98
CA LEU A 30 4.58 -5.43 -15.64
C LEU A 30 3.30 -6.23 -15.44
N ARG A 31 3.12 -6.78 -14.23
CA ARG A 31 1.89 -7.46 -13.80
C ARG A 31 1.26 -6.80 -12.59
N SER A 32 2.01 -5.93 -11.92
CA SER A 32 1.51 -5.25 -10.72
C SER A 32 2.12 -3.87 -10.57
N ILE A 33 1.36 -2.99 -9.92
CA ILE A 33 1.84 -1.73 -9.35
C ILE A 33 1.43 -1.64 -7.89
N GLU A 34 2.27 -1.00 -7.08
CA GLU A 34 1.93 -0.61 -5.73
C GLU A 34 1.80 0.92 -5.69
N LEU A 35 0.63 1.39 -5.27
CA LEU A 35 0.31 2.81 -5.16
C LEU A 35 0.37 3.22 -3.69
N HIS A 36 1.35 4.03 -3.33
CA HIS A 36 1.44 4.66 -2.01
C HIS A 36 0.51 5.88 -1.99
N VAL A 37 -0.79 5.61 -1.85
CA VAL A 37 -1.85 6.62 -2.00
C VAL A 37 -1.85 7.67 -0.91
N SER A 38 -1.17 7.41 0.21
CA SER A 38 -1.08 8.33 1.35
C SER A 38 0.30 8.29 1.98
N HIS A 39 0.98 9.43 2.08
CA HIS A 39 2.13 9.68 2.95
C HIS A 39 1.67 10.31 4.27
N ALA A 40 0.54 9.82 4.79
CA ALA A 40 0.02 10.14 6.12
C ALA A 40 -0.46 8.85 6.78
N CYS A 41 -0.33 8.79 8.10
CA CYS A 41 -0.83 7.68 8.91
C CYS A 41 -1.34 8.23 10.23
N ASN A 42 -2.39 7.65 10.77
CA ASN A 42 -2.90 7.98 12.10
C ASN A 42 -2.18 7.21 13.23
N LEU A 43 -1.41 6.16 12.90
CA LEU A 43 -0.58 5.42 13.86
C LEU A 43 0.88 5.88 13.84
N GLY A 44 1.56 5.72 14.98
CA GLY A 44 2.97 5.99 15.18
C GLY A 44 3.77 4.73 15.51
N CYS A 45 3.70 3.70 14.66
CA CYS A 45 4.35 2.42 14.89
C CYS A 45 5.85 2.57 15.15
N SER A 46 6.38 1.91 16.19
CA SER A 46 7.78 2.06 16.62
C SER A 46 8.80 1.55 15.60
N TYR A 47 8.43 0.58 14.79
CA TYR A 47 9.26 -0.04 13.75
C TYR A 47 8.91 0.41 12.34
N CYS A 48 8.14 1.50 12.18
CA CYS A 48 7.65 1.92 10.87
C CYS A 48 8.82 2.33 9.95
N PHE A 49 9.01 1.56 8.86
CA PHE A 49 10.03 1.89 7.86
C PHE A 49 9.76 3.22 7.14
N ALA A 50 8.49 3.65 7.13
CA ALA A 50 8.04 4.89 6.52
C ALA A 50 8.08 6.09 7.49
N GLY A 51 8.93 6.07 8.55
CA GLY A 51 9.13 7.20 9.44
C GLY A 51 7.82 7.71 10.06
N LYS A 52 7.05 6.85 10.71
CA LYS A 52 5.69 7.14 11.20
C LYS A 52 4.64 7.35 10.10
N GLY A 53 4.89 6.81 8.91
CA GLY A 53 3.96 6.80 7.78
C GLY A 53 4.00 8.05 6.90
N ASP A 54 4.95 8.97 7.11
CA ASP A 54 5.13 10.18 6.31
C ASP A 54 6.34 10.12 5.34
N TYR A 55 7.11 9.04 5.40
CA TYR A 55 8.30 8.82 4.55
C TYR A 55 9.35 9.94 4.71
N GLY A 56 9.39 10.59 5.87
CA GLY A 56 10.33 11.71 6.15
C GLY A 56 9.96 13.00 5.40
N THR A 57 8.74 13.11 4.89
CA THR A 57 8.23 14.29 4.17
C THR A 57 7.03 14.91 4.90
N SER A 58 6.54 16.04 4.40
CA SER A 58 5.22 16.53 4.80
C SER A 58 4.16 15.53 4.39
N PRO A 59 3.08 15.35 5.17
CA PRO A 59 1.97 14.49 4.79
C PRO A 59 1.41 14.88 3.41
N LEU A 60 1.44 13.94 2.47
CA LEU A 60 0.97 14.12 1.11
C LEU A 60 -0.03 13.03 0.77
N LEU A 61 -1.03 13.38 -0.03
CA LEU A 61 -1.95 12.43 -0.63
C LEU A 61 -1.69 12.36 -2.13
N MET A 62 -1.68 11.15 -2.69
CA MET A 62 -1.58 10.96 -4.13
C MET A 62 -2.81 11.58 -4.81
N THR A 63 -2.59 12.21 -5.95
CA THR A 63 -3.66 12.80 -6.75
C THR A 63 -4.27 11.80 -7.73
N ASP A 64 -5.50 12.07 -8.18
CA ASP A 64 -6.20 11.28 -9.20
C ASP A 64 -5.32 11.14 -10.47
N GLU A 65 -4.68 12.22 -10.90
CA GLU A 65 -3.82 12.24 -12.10
C GLU A 65 -2.65 11.26 -12.00
N ILE A 66 -1.97 11.21 -10.86
CA ILE A 66 -0.83 10.30 -10.64
C ILE A 66 -1.32 8.85 -10.63
N ALA A 67 -2.40 8.55 -9.91
CA ALA A 67 -2.95 7.21 -9.85
C ALA A 67 -3.40 6.70 -11.23
N PHE A 68 -4.08 7.54 -12.01
CA PHE A 68 -4.56 7.16 -13.34
C PHE A 68 -3.41 6.95 -14.32
N LYS A 69 -2.40 7.83 -14.34
CA LYS A 69 -1.18 7.62 -15.14
C LYS A 69 -0.43 6.33 -14.77
N ALA A 70 -0.42 5.97 -13.49
CA ALA A 70 0.19 4.72 -13.06
C ALA A 70 -0.59 3.49 -13.58
N VAL A 71 -1.92 3.54 -13.59
CA VAL A 71 -2.76 2.49 -14.20
C VAL A 71 -2.51 2.41 -15.70
N ASP A 72 -2.47 3.54 -16.40
CA ASP A 72 -2.18 3.60 -17.85
C ASP A 72 -0.80 2.98 -18.15
N TYR A 73 0.19 3.31 -17.34
CA TYR A 73 1.54 2.75 -17.48
C TYR A 73 1.58 1.23 -17.24
N LEU A 74 0.86 0.73 -16.22
CA LEU A 74 0.73 -0.70 -15.95
C LEU A 74 0.15 -1.42 -17.17
N VAL A 75 -0.94 -0.91 -17.72
CA VAL A 75 -1.61 -1.52 -18.90
C VAL A 75 -0.71 -1.48 -20.11
N ALA A 76 -0.09 -0.34 -20.41
CA ALA A 76 0.82 -0.19 -21.56
C ALA A 76 2.06 -1.08 -21.46
N SER A 77 2.52 -1.39 -20.24
CA SER A 77 3.71 -2.20 -19.97
C SER A 77 3.39 -3.69 -19.76
N SER A 78 2.17 -4.14 -19.97
CA SER A 78 1.71 -5.52 -19.69
C SER A 78 1.32 -6.26 -20.98
N SER A 79 1.17 -7.60 -20.88
CA SER A 79 0.59 -8.38 -21.98
C SER A 79 -0.94 -8.32 -21.95
N GLU A 80 -1.58 -8.47 -23.11
CA GLU A 80 -3.05 -8.32 -23.24
C GLU A 80 -3.86 -9.27 -22.36
N ASN A 81 -3.43 -10.51 -22.22
CA ASN A 81 -4.18 -11.54 -21.50
C ASN A 81 -3.75 -11.74 -20.04
N GLU A 82 -2.92 -10.82 -19.49
CA GLU A 82 -2.47 -10.93 -18.11
C GLU A 82 -3.47 -10.29 -17.15
N THR A 83 -3.64 -10.92 -15.99
CA THR A 83 -4.30 -10.29 -14.85
C THR A 83 -3.34 -9.30 -14.20
N LEU A 84 -3.78 -8.08 -14.02
CA LEU A 84 -3.01 -6.97 -13.48
C LEU A 84 -3.38 -6.70 -12.03
N ALA A 85 -2.40 -6.58 -11.16
CA ALA A 85 -2.62 -6.29 -9.75
C ALA A 85 -2.36 -4.82 -9.44
N ILE A 86 -3.33 -4.18 -8.78
CA ILE A 86 -3.18 -2.86 -8.19
C ILE A 86 -3.20 -3.02 -6.68
N VAL A 87 -2.06 -2.69 -6.05
CA VAL A 87 -1.87 -2.78 -4.61
C VAL A 87 -1.94 -1.39 -4.02
N PHE A 88 -2.87 -1.17 -3.10
CA PHE A 88 -2.97 0.10 -2.37
C PHE A 88 -2.20 0.01 -1.06
N PHE A 89 -1.30 0.94 -0.87
CA PHE A 89 -0.38 1.00 0.26
C PHE A 89 -0.12 2.44 0.70
N GLY A 90 0.87 2.63 1.61
CA GLY A 90 1.34 3.95 2.05
C GLY A 90 1.53 4.00 3.56
N GLY A 91 1.36 5.17 4.16
CA GLY A 91 1.27 5.31 5.61
C GLY A 91 0.03 4.59 6.13
N GLU A 92 -1.15 5.15 5.86
CA GLU A 92 -2.45 4.47 5.97
C GLU A 92 -3.28 4.80 4.73
N PRO A 93 -3.49 3.83 3.84
CA PRO A 93 -4.17 4.08 2.56
C PRO A 93 -5.62 4.54 2.71
N MET A 94 -6.32 4.10 3.77
CA MET A 94 -7.70 4.51 4.03
C MET A 94 -7.85 6.00 4.38
N ILE A 95 -6.77 6.73 4.63
CA ILE A 95 -6.81 8.20 4.74
C ILE A 95 -7.14 8.83 3.38
N ASN A 96 -6.77 8.17 2.28
CA ASN A 96 -7.12 8.59 0.91
C ASN A 96 -8.11 7.63 0.26
N GLU A 97 -9.09 7.15 1.03
CA GLU A 97 -10.12 6.21 0.58
C GLU A 97 -10.80 6.63 -0.75
N PRO A 98 -11.18 7.91 -0.95
CA PRO A 98 -11.82 8.34 -2.21
C PRO A 98 -10.97 8.05 -3.46
N LEU A 99 -9.65 8.18 -3.37
CA LEU A 99 -8.76 7.89 -4.49
C LEU A 99 -8.74 6.40 -4.83
N ILE A 100 -8.82 5.52 -3.82
CA ILE A 100 -8.86 4.07 -4.01
C ILE A 100 -10.02 3.71 -4.94
N TRP A 101 -11.24 4.19 -4.62
CA TRP A 101 -12.43 3.90 -5.40
C TRP A 101 -12.39 4.52 -6.79
N LYS A 102 -11.93 5.76 -6.91
CA LYS A 102 -11.73 6.40 -8.22
C LYS A 102 -10.77 5.63 -9.10
N THR A 103 -9.70 5.06 -8.52
CA THR A 103 -8.70 4.27 -9.27
C THR A 103 -9.29 2.95 -9.75
N VAL A 104 -10.08 2.28 -8.92
CA VAL A 104 -10.81 1.06 -9.29
C VAL A 104 -11.79 1.34 -10.42
N ASP A 105 -12.62 2.38 -10.29
CA ASP A 105 -13.59 2.77 -11.31
C ASP A 105 -12.89 3.16 -12.62
N TYR A 106 -11.79 3.92 -12.53
CA TYR A 106 -10.99 4.29 -13.69
C TYR A 106 -10.48 3.07 -14.43
N SER A 107 -9.84 2.15 -13.73
CA SER A 107 -9.25 0.95 -14.34
C SER A 107 -10.29 0.10 -15.06
N LYS A 108 -11.47 -0.11 -14.45
CA LYS A 108 -12.57 -0.88 -15.04
C LYS A 108 -13.23 -0.16 -16.22
N ARG A 109 -13.42 1.16 -16.10
CA ARG A 109 -14.12 1.95 -17.13
C ARG A 109 -13.27 2.19 -18.36
N ILE A 110 -11.97 2.48 -18.18
CA ILE A 110 -11.07 2.79 -19.30
C ILE A 110 -10.54 1.52 -19.97
N TYR A 111 -10.39 0.46 -19.20
CA TYR A 111 -9.84 -0.81 -19.67
C TYR A 111 -10.79 -2.00 -19.42
N PRO A 112 -12.02 -1.98 -19.99
CA PRO A 112 -13.06 -2.96 -19.69
C PRO A 112 -12.72 -4.40 -20.11
N ASN A 113 -11.75 -4.56 -21.02
CA ASN A 113 -11.28 -5.85 -21.52
C ASN A 113 -10.05 -6.37 -20.76
N ARG A 114 -9.60 -5.68 -19.70
CA ARG A 114 -8.46 -6.08 -18.88
C ARG A 114 -8.95 -6.65 -17.55
N ASN A 115 -8.27 -7.68 -17.09
CA ASN A 115 -8.54 -8.27 -15.79
C ASN A 115 -7.69 -7.59 -14.71
N PHE A 116 -8.34 -7.04 -13.70
CA PHE A 116 -7.66 -6.43 -12.54
C PHE A 116 -7.97 -7.20 -11.25
N THR A 117 -6.98 -7.27 -10.39
CA THR A 117 -7.11 -7.65 -8.99
C THR A 117 -6.67 -6.49 -8.11
N TYR A 118 -7.33 -6.34 -6.97
CA TYR A 118 -7.08 -5.25 -6.06
C TYR A 118 -6.70 -5.78 -4.69
N SER A 119 -5.73 -5.16 -4.07
CA SER A 119 -5.38 -5.46 -2.69
C SER A 119 -5.00 -4.20 -1.92
N ILE A 120 -5.18 -4.27 -0.62
CA ILE A 120 -4.86 -3.17 0.29
C ILE A 120 -4.25 -3.73 1.57
N THR A 121 -3.19 -3.05 2.07
CA THR A 121 -2.69 -3.27 3.42
C THR A 121 -3.05 -2.06 4.26
N THR A 122 -3.85 -2.26 5.29
CA THR A 122 -4.35 -1.21 6.19
C THR A 122 -4.06 -1.54 7.65
N ASN A 123 -4.01 -0.53 8.49
CA ASN A 123 -3.97 -0.72 9.94
C ASN A 123 -5.35 -1.09 10.53
N GLY A 124 -6.42 -1.02 9.75
CA GLY A 124 -7.76 -1.45 10.13
C GLY A 124 -8.55 -0.48 11.03
N THR A 125 -7.97 0.63 11.46
CA THR A 125 -8.66 1.58 12.36
C THR A 125 -9.77 2.38 11.67
N LEU A 126 -9.66 2.58 10.35
CA LEU A 126 -10.57 3.39 9.54
C LEU A 126 -11.61 2.57 8.76
N LEU A 127 -11.69 1.26 9.02
CA LEU A 127 -12.70 0.41 8.37
C LEU A 127 -14.12 0.85 8.74
N ASN A 128 -14.97 0.93 7.74
CA ASN A 128 -16.38 1.29 7.87
C ASN A 128 -17.25 0.46 6.92
N ASP A 129 -18.57 0.55 7.04
CA ASP A 129 -19.49 -0.25 6.23
C ASP A 129 -19.35 0.02 4.73
N THR A 130 -19.15 1.28 4.35
CA THR A 130 -18.97 1.68 2.95
C THR A 130 -17.74 1.04 2.37
N ALA A 131 -16.60 1.14 3.05
CA ALA A 131 -15.35 0.54 2.62
C ALA A 131 -15.45 -0.98 2.48
N VAL A 132 -16.01 -1.68 3.47
CA VAL A 132 -16.15 -3.14 3.44
C VAL A 132 -17.10 -3.59 2.34
N ASN A 133 -18.18 -2.87 2.09
CA ASN A 133 -19.06 -3.17 0.96
C ASN A 133 -18.37 -2.97 -0.39
N SER A 134 -17.58 -1.92 -0.55
CA SER A 134 -16.79 -1.70 -1.76
C SER A 134 -15.69 -2.76 -1.95
N PHE A 135 -15.05 -3.22 -0.86
CA PHE A 135 -14.11 -4.33 -0.93
C PHE A 135 -14.77 -5.61 -1.46
N LYS A 136 -15.99 -5.91 -1.01
CA LYS A 136 -16.77 -7.06 -1.51
C LYS A 136 -17.11 -6.91 -2.99
N GLU A 137 -17.68 -5.77 -3.35
CA GLU A 137 -18.14 -5.46 -4.70
C GLU A 137 -16.99 -5.57 -5.72
N HIS A 138 -15.81 -5.11 -5.34
CA HIS A 138 -14.65 -5.07 -6.23
C HIS A 138 -13.67 -6.25 -6.04
N GLY A 139 -13.98 -7.19 -5.15
CA GLY A 139 -13.18 -8.41 -4.97
C GLY A 139 -11.79 -8.14 -4.39
N PHE A 140 -11.67 -7.22 -3.42
CA PHE A 140 -10.40 -6.90 -2.78
C PHE A 140 -9.84 -8.04 -1.94
N SER A 141 -8.53 -8.16 -1.93
CA SER A 141 -7.77 -8.83 -0.87
C SER A 141 -7.35 -7.79 0.16
N VAL A 142 -7.84 -7.91 1.38
CA VAL A 142 -7.56 -6.95 2.47
C VAL A 142 -6.67 -7.59 3.52
N LEU A 143 -5.51 -6.95 3.76
CA LEU A 143 -4.54 -7.37 4.75
C LEU A 143 -4.51 -6.36 5.89
N ILE A 144 -4.86 -6.82 7.10
CA ILE A 144 -4.85 -5.99 8.30
C ILE A 144 -3.55 -6.19 9.06
N SER A 145 -2.90 -5.08 9.40
CA SER A 145 -1.69 -5.07 10.20
C SER A 145 -2.02 -5.26 11.69
N LEU A 146 -1.69 -6.45 12.24
CA LEU A 146 -2.05 -6.82 13.62
C LEU A 146 -0.91 -7.60 14.29
N ASP A 147 -0.26 -7.00 15.28
CA ASP A 147 0.95 -7.55 15.95
C ASP A 147 0.63 -8.29 17.26
N GLY A 148 -0.39 -9.13 17.24
CA GLY A 148 -0.84 -9.87 18.42
C GLY A 148 -2.01 -9.19 19.15
N THR A 149 -2.11 -9.36 20.44
CA THR A 149 -3.29 -8.94 21.22
C THR A 149 -2.97 -7.81 22.20
N GLY A 150 -3.94 -6.92 22.42
CA GLY A 150 -3.97 -5.93 23.47
C GLY A 150 -2.67 -5.14 23.63
N CYS A 151 -2.09 -5.19 24.82
CA CYS A 151 -0.92 -4.36 25.17
C CYS A 151 0.31 -4.59 24.29
N LYS A 152 0.50 -5.79 23.72
CA LYS A 152 1.62 -6.06 22.80
C LYS A 152 1.46 -5.29 21.48
N HIS A 153 0.25 -5.31 20.94
CA HIS A 153 -0.07 -4.53 19.75
C HIS A 153 0.07 -3.03 20.02
N ASP A 154 -0.52 -2.57 21.12
CA ASP A 154 -0.54 -1.15 21.46
C ASP A 154 0.86 -0.57 21.75
N ALA A 155 1.76 -1.38 22.29
CA ALA A 155 3.14 -0.99 22.50
C ALA A 155 3.88 -0.72 21.16
N SER A 156 3.56 -1.47 20.10
CA SER A 156 4.19 -1.37 18.79
C SER A 156 3.49 -0.39 17.86
N ARG A 157 2.16 -0.28 17.98
CA ARG A 157 1.28 0.46 17.06
C ARG A 157 0.34 1.45 17.76
N PRO A 158 0.87 2.38 18.56
CA PRO A 158 0.05 3.41 19.19
C PRO A 158 -0.49 4.41 18.16
N TYR A 159 -1.58 5.08 18.50
CA TYR A 159 -1.99 6.29 17.79
C TYR A 159 -0.94 7.39 17.93
N LYS A 160 -0.78 8.24 16.90
CA LYS A 160 0.08 9.45 16.98
C LYS A 160 -0.38 10.43 18.06
N THR A 161 -1.68 10.44 18.34
CA THR A 161 -2.30 11.27 19.37
C THR A 161 -2.19 10.66 20.78
N GLY A 162 -1.57 9.49 20.89
CA GLY A 162 -1.51 8.72 22.14
C GLY A 162 -2.64 7.69 22.25
N GLY A 163 -2.43 6.69 23.11
CA GLY A 163 -3.34 5.58 23.30
C GLY A 163 -3.13 4.40 22.34
N GLY A 164 -3.69 3.25 22.70
CA GLY A 164 -3.62 2.01 21.93
C GLY A 164 -4.61 1.99 20.77
N SER A 165 -4.26 1.29 19.69
CA SER A 165 -5.11 1.13 18.51
C SER A 165 -5.82 -0.23 18.46
N PHE A 166 -5.40 -1.20 19.28
CA PHE A 166 -5.90 -2.58 19.23
C PHE A 166 -7.42 -2.66 19.38
N SER A 167 -7.99 -1.92 20.35
CA SER A 167 -9.42 -1.98 20.64
C SER A 167 -10.28 -1.61 19.44
N ASP A 168 -9.89 -0.58 18.69
CA ASP A 168 -10.61 -0.14 17.51
C ASP A 168 -10.47 -1.13 16.35
N ILE A 169 -9.27 -1.69 16.17
CA ILE A 169 -9.02 -2.70 15.15
C ILE A 169 -9.79 -3.98 15.45
N ASP A 170 -9.73 -4.49 16.69
CA ASP A 170 -10.44 -5.71 17.11
C ASP A 170 -11.95 -5.55 16.93
N LYS A 171 -12.50 -4.40 17.33
CA LYS A 171 -13.92 -4.06 17.13
C LYS A 171 -14.30 -4.09 15.65
N ASN A 172 -13.49 -3.46 14.78
CA ASN A 172 -13.76 -3.42 13.35
C ASN A 172 -13.63 -4.81 12.71
N VAL A 173 -12.58 -5.55 13.04
CA VAL A 173 -12.38 -6.91 12.52
C VAL A 173 -13.53 -7.82 12.93
N ARG A 174 -13.94 -7.84 14.21
CA ARG A 174 -15.08 -8.64 14.67
C ARG A 174 -16.38 -8.25 13.99
N ARG A 175 -16.62 -6.95 13.82
CA ARG A 175 -17.83 -6.44 13.16
C ARG A 175 -17.99 -6.96 11.74
N PHE A 176 -16.89 -7.06 11.00
CA PHE A 176 -16.94 -7.33 9.57
C PHE A 176 -16.50 -8.75 9.18
N SER A 177 -15.85 -9.51 10.07
CA SER A 177 -15.25 -10.82 9.75
C SER A 177 -16.24 -11.89 9.30
N GLU A 178 -17.47 -11.84 9.78
CA GLU A 178 -18.53 -12.78 9.33
C GLU A 178 -18.94 -12.53 7.87
N SER A 179 -18.78 -11.31 7.41
CA SER A 179 -19.25 -10.87 6.09
C SER A 179 -18.15 -10.66 5.08
N PHE A 180 -16.88 -10.54 5.52
CA PHE A 180 -15.72 -10.32 4.66
C PHE A 180 -14.45 -10.97 5.25
N PRO A 181 -13.72 -11.78 4.48
CA PRO A 181 -12.48 -12.41 4.95
C PRO A 181 -11.33 -11.40 4.93
N PHE A 182 -10.67 -11.21 6.07
CA PHE A 182 -9.45 -10.44 6.20
C PHE A 182 -8.23 -11.35 6.35
N GLY A 183 -7.12 -10.99 5.68
CA GLY A 183 -5.82 -11.50 6.04
C GLY A 183 -5.22 -10.70 7.19
N ALA A 184 -4.35 -11.30 7.99
CA ALA A 184 -3.60 -10.60 9.02
C ALA A 184 -2.09 -10.62 8.71
N ARG A 185 -1.42 -9.49 8.96
CA ARG A 185 0.04 -9.35 8.86
C ARG A 185 0.60 -8.87 10.18
N ALA A 186 1.53 -9.64 10.74
CA ALA A 186 2.25 -9.26 11.95
C ALA A 186 3.71 -8.93 11.64
N THR A 187 4.27 -7.96 12.36
CA THR A 187 5.70 -7.65 12.35
C THR A 187 6.29 -8.12 13.66
N LEU A 188 7.26 -9.03 13.57
CA LEU A 188 8.01 -9.48 14.74
C LEU A 188 9.15 -8.51 15.02
N THR A 189 9.24 -8.06 16.26
CA THR A 189 10.33 -7.23 16.77
C THR A 189 11.03 -7.97 17.90
N ASN A 190 12.29 -7.63 18.14
CA ASN A 190 13.10 -8.24 19.21
C ASN A 190 12.82 -7.60 20.60
N ASN A 191 11.72 -6.88 20.77
CA ASN A 191 11.33 -6.24 22.04
C ASN A 191 10.31 -7.08 22.78
#